data_13a2653a0380aafaf319a905b7bc0e3a
#
_entry.id   13a2653a0380aafaf319a905b7bc0e3a
#
_cell.length_a   1.000
_cell.length_b   1.000
_cell.length_c   1.000
_cell.angle_alpha   90.00
_cell.angle_beta   90.00
_cell.angle_gamma   90.00
#
_symmetry.space_group_name_H-M   'P 1'
#
loop_
_entity.id
_entity.type
_entity.pdbx_description
1 polymer ?
#
loop_
_entity_poly.entity_id
_entity_poly.type
_entity_poly.pdbx_seq_one_letter_code
_entity_poly.pdbx_strand_id
1 'polypeptide(L)'
;MALASQATNTSLLQNSFIPSKPLPKPQNSILIPPFTPYKARHPTTVRCSVAVSPSAVTASREHAVRSVKARQIVDSRGNPTVEVDLVTDSLYRSAVPSGASTGIYEALELRDGDKSVFGGKGVLNAVKNINEILAPKLVGVDVRNQADVDAIMLEIDGTPNKSKLGANAILGVSLSVCRAGAGAKGVPLYKHIQELSGTKELVMPVPAFNVINGGSHAGNSLAMQEFMILPVGATSFAEAFRMGSEVYHILKGIIKAKYGQMLAMEGLVLLIDAIEKAGYTGKIKIGMDVAASEFFTKEGKYDLDFKKQPNDGAHVHSAQSLSELYKEFVKEFPIVSIEDPFDQDDWSSWASLQSSVDIQIVGDDLLVTNPKRIAEAIGKKVCNGLLLKVNQIGTVTESVRAALDSKAAGWGVMVSHRSGETEDNFIADLSVGLASGQIKTGAPCRSERLAKYNQLLRIEEELGNVRYAGEAFRSP
;
A
#
# COMPACT_ATOMS: atom_id res chain seq x y z
N MET A 1 -13.66 -42.19 -40.09
CA MET A 1 -13.05 -41.81 -41.38
C MET A 1 -12.11 -40.69 -41.03
N ALA A 2 -10.88 -40.87 -40.70
CA ALA A 2 -9.72 -41.36 -41.44
C ALA A 2 -9.24 -40.38 -42.52
N LEU A 3 -8.05 -39.90 -42.29
CA LEU A 3 -6.86 -39.65 -43.14
C LEU A 3 -6.28 -38.26 -42.83
N ALA A 4 -5.16 -38.12 -42.14
CA ALA A 4 -3.77 -38.47 -42.46
C ALA A 4 -3.14 -37.43 -43.40
N SER A 5 -2.14 -36.70 -42.93
CA SER A 5 -0.67 -36.76 -42.98
C SER A 5 -0.05 -36.02 -44.16
N GLN A 6 0.98 -35.25 -43.85
CA GLN A 6 2.36 -35.22 -44.36
C GLN A 6 2.96 -33.83 -44.11
N ALA A 7 3.92 -33.59 -43.34
CA ALA A 7 5.37 -33.88 -43.29
C ALA A 7 6.20 -33.42 -44.51
N THR A 8 7.32 -32.79 -44.16
CA THR A 8 8.58 -32.50 -44.88
C THR A 8 8.72 -31.02 -45.28
N ASN A 9 9.85 -30.32 -45.11
CA ASN A 9 11.25 -30.71 -44.98
C ASN A 9 12.12 -29.51 -44.53
N THR A 10 13.13 -29.84 -43.77
CA THR A 10 14.41 -29.25 -43.51
C THR A 10 15.04 -28.34 -44.57
N SER A 11 15.68 -27.25 -44.13
CA SER A 11 17.04 -26.91 -44.65
C SER A 11 17.86 -26.13 -43.62
N LEU A 12 19.01 -26.70 -43.34
CA LEU A 12 20.19 -26.19 -42.66
C LEU A 12 20.73 -24.92 -43.32
N LEU A 13 21.16 -23.96 -42.55
CA LEU A 13 22.27 -23.07 -42.92
C LEU A 13 23.18 -22.81 -41.72
N GLN A 14 24.42 -23.10 -42.03
CA GLN A 14 25.63 -23.20 -41.27
C GLN A 14 26.10 -21.93 -40.56
N ASN A 15 26.84 -22.20 -39.50
CA ASN A 15 27.79 -21.40 -38.76
C ASN A 15 28.67 -20.44 -39.60
N SER A 16 28.82 -19.22 -39.08
CA SER A 16 30.06 -18.48 -39.25
C SER A 16 30.53 -17.90 -37.90
N PHE A 17 31.59 -18.50 -37.36
CA PHE A 17 32.38 -18.01 -36.26
C PHE A 17 33.15 -16.76 -36.66
N ILE A 18 33.04 -15.68 -35.88
CA ILE A 18 33.99 -14.56 -35.89
C ILE A 18 34.65 -14.51 -34.51
N PRO A 19 35.99 -14.55 -34.42
CA PRO A 19 36.69 -14.56 -33.16
C PRO A 19 36.75 -13.18 -32.52
N SER A 20 36.36 -13.10 -31.26
CA SER A 20 36.48 -11.92 -30.42
C SER A 20 37.92 -11.70 -29.96
N LYS A 21 38.45 -10.50 -30.17
CA LYS A 21 39.72 -10.02 -29.60
C LYS A 21 39.56 -9.76 -28.08
N PRO A 22 40.63 -10.03 -27.29
CA PRO A 22 40.59 -9.77 -25.86
C PRO A 22 40.74 -8.27 -25.55
N LEU A 23 39.93 -7.80 -24.59
CA LEU A 23 40.05 -6.47 -24.01
C LEU A 23 41.20 -6.36 -23.00
N PRO A 24 41.88 -5.22 -22.90
CA PRO A 24 43.00 -5.04 -22.00
C PRO A 24 42.56 -4.90 -20.53
N LYS A 25 43.36 -5.44 -19.62
CA LYS A 25 43.22 -5.32 -18.16
C LYS A 25 43.42 -3.89 -17.70
N PRO A 26 42.61 -3.34 -16.76
CA PRO A 26 42.98 -2.10 -16.11
C PRO A 26 44.03 -2.34 -15.02
N GLN A 27 45.19 -1.72 -15.19
CA GLN A 27 46.11 -1.44 -14.11
C GLN A 27 45.66 -0.18 -13.41
N ASN A 28 45.34 -0.29 -12.12
CA ASN A 28 45.68 0.72 -11.12
C ASN A 28 45.22 0.19 -9.74
N SER A 29 46.20 -0.25 -8.99
CA SER A 29 46.13 -0.58 -7.58
C SER A 29 46.10 0.71 -6.78
N ILE A 30 44.96 1.02 -6.14
CA ILE A 30 44.88 2.04 -5.11
C ILE A 30 45.21 1.39 -3.77
N LEU A 31 46.35 1.79 -3.19
CA LEU A 31 46.77 1.42 -1.85
C LEU A 31 45.83 2.01 -0.81
N ILE A 32 45.17 1.14 -0.04
CA ILE A 32 44.38 1.50 1.13
C ILE A 32 45.37 1.55 2.33
N PRO A 33 45.43 2.66 3.07
CA PRO A 33 46.25 2.71 4.30
C PRO A 33 45.58 1.90 5.43
N PRO A 34 46.38 1.34 6.38
CA PRO A 34 45.87 0.47 7.43
C PRO A 34 45.06 1.20 8.46
N PHE A 35 43.93 0.59 8.82
CA PHE A 35 43.03 1.03 9.91
C PHE A 35 43.76 0.96 11.26
N THR A 36 43.90 2.06 11.95
CA THR A 36 44.22 2.10 13.38
C THR A 36 43.00 1.88 14.22
N PRO A 37 43.02 1.02 15.26
CA PRO A 37 41.86 0.79 16.11
C PRO A 37 41.62 1.97 17.03
N TYR A 38 40.39 2.53 16.95
CA TYR A 38 39.91 3.61 17.81
C TYR A 38 39.62 3.06 19.22
N LYS A 39 40.37 3.55 20.23
CA LYS A 39 40.13 3.20 21.63
C LYS A 39 38.77 3.76 22.07
N ALA A 40 37.90 2.86 22.53
CA ALA A 40 36.65 3.20 23.18
C ALA A 40 36.89 4.09 24.42
N ARG A 41 36.37 5.30 24.38
CA ARG A 41 36.24 6.15 25.57
C ARG A 41 34.90 5.84 26.25
N HIS A 42 34.93 5.62 27.54
CA HIS A 42 33.77 5.41 28.40
C HIS A 42 32.75 6.53 28.25
N PRO A 43 31.44 6.24 28.28
CA PRO A 43 30.42 7.27 28.24
C PRO A 43 30.39 8.03 29.54
N THR A 44 30.84 9.27 29.51
CA THR A 44 30.56 10.26 30.56
C THR A 44 29.10 10.63 30.45
N THR A 45 28.31 10.30 31.46
CA THR A 45 26.92 10.72 31.61
C THR A 45 26.88 12.24 31.75
N VAL A 46 26.67 12.93 30.64
CA VAL A 46 26.30 14.36 30.69
C VAL A 46 24.78 14.39 30.89
N ARG A 47 24.35 14.60 32.13
CA ARG A 47 23.00 15.08 32.41
C ARG A 47 22.88 16.49 31.86
N CYS A 48 22.42 16.63 30.62
CA CYS A 48 21.93 17.88 30.10
C CYS A 48 20.50 18.07 30.62
N SER A 49 20.35 18.74 31.75
CA SER A 49 19.09 19.36 32.14
C SER A 49 18.94 20.60 31.26
N VAL A 50 18.39 20.40 30.06
CA VAL A 50 17.87 21.52 29.27
C VAL A 50 16.57 21.93 29.96
N ALA A 51 16.65 22.95 30.82
CA ALA A 51 15.48 23.71 31.16
C ALA A 51 15.00 24.37 29.86
N VAL A 52 14.00 23.75 29.21
CA VAL A 52 13.26 24.37 28.12
C VAL A 52 12.46 25.48 28.77
N SER A 53 13.05 26.70 28.75
CA SER A 53 12.26 27.90 28.90
C SER A 53 11.20 27.86 27.78
N PRO A 54 9.91 28.06 28.11
CA PRO A 54 8.92 28.22 27.07
C PRO A 54 9.16 29.59 26.43
N SER A 55 10.03 29.65 25.43
CA SER A 55 9.99 30.72 24.45
C SER A 55 8.65 30.51 23.73
N ALA A 56 7.63 31.24 24.18
CA ALA A 56 6.42 31.44 23.44
C ALA A 56 6.81 32.09 22.11
N VAL A 57 7.12 31.25 21.12
CA VAL A 57 7.01 31.62 19.73
C VAL A 57 5.52 31.86 19.54
N THR A 58 5.10 33.11 19.58
CA THR A 58 3.79 33.55 19.11
C THR A 58 3.75 33.19 17.64
N ALA A 59 3.30 31.94 17.37
CA ALA A 59 2.89 31.54 16.04
C ALA A 59 1.94 32.62 15.54
N SER A 60 2.16 33.15 14.33
CA SER A 60 1.21 34.08 13.76
C SER A 60 -0.16 33.40 13.84
N ARG A 61 -1.16 34.08 14.35
CA ARG A 61 -2.51 33.50 14.61
C ARG A 61 -3.13 32.83 13.37
N GLU A 62 -2.58 33.13 12.19
CA GLU A 62 -3.03 32.67 10.88
C GLU A 62 -2.84 31.15 10.64
N HIS A 63 -1.84 30.51 11.26
CA HIS A 63 -1.52 29.10 11.01
C HIS A 63 -1.74 28.20 12.23
N ALA A 64 -2.28 28.77 13.30
CA ALA A 64 -2.56 28.03 14.53
C ALA A 64 -3.91 27.32 14.44
N VAL A 65 -3.99 26.11 15.01
CA VAL A 65 -5.25 25.42 15.23
C VAL A 65 -6.17 26.28 16.10
N ARG A 66 -7.35 26.65 15.58
CA ARG A 66 -8.39 27.35 16.32
C ARG A 66 -9.37 26.40 16.97
N SER A 67 -9.74 25.33 16.28
CA SER A 67 -10.60 24.29 16.82
C SER A 67 -10.39 22.96 16.08
N VAL A 68 -10.67 21.87 16.78
CA VAL A 68 -10.77 20.52 16.22
C VAL A 68 -12.11 19.95 16.69
N LYS A 69 -12.89 19.39 15.76
CA LYS A 69 -14.16 18.75 16.06
C LYS A 69 -14.30 17.47 15.26
N ALA A 70 -14.52 16.37 15.94
CA ALA A 70 -14.79 15.08 15.33
C ALA A 70 -16.28 14.72 15.38
N ARG A 71 -16.66 13.85 14.44
CA ARG A 71 -17.97 13.19 14.39
C ARG A 71 -17.86 11.79 13.87
N GLN A 72 -18.89 11.01 14.14
CA GLN A 72 -19.08 9.71 13.50
C GLN A 72 -19.79 9.92 12.16
N ILE A 73 -19.25 9.31 11.11
CA ILE A 73 -19.87 9.17 9.80
C ILE A 73 -19.94 7.68 9.42
N VAL A 74 -20.36 7.35 8.20
CA VAL A 74 -20.55 5.96 7.74
C VAL A 74 -19.64 5.69 6.54
N ASP A 75 -18.94 4.57 6.56
CA ASP A 75 -18.07 4.10 5.47
C ASP A 75 -18.87 3.39 4.35
N SER A 76 -18.18 3.04 3.26
CA SER A 76 -18.75 2.36 2.08
C SER A 76 -19.37 0.98 2.35
N ARG A 77 -19.15 0.43 3.55
CA ARG A 77 -19.74 -0.84 4.01
C ARG A 77 -20.93 -0.64 4.94
N GLY A 78 -21.30 0.61 5.23
CA GLY A 78 -22.36 0.95 6.19
C GLY A 78 -21.89 0.87 7.66
N ASN A 79 -20.58 0.82 7.93
CA ASN A 79 -20.03 0.83 9.29
C ASN A 79 -19.60 2.25 9.69
N PRO A 80 -19.71 2.60 10.98
CA PRO A 80 -19.22 3.87 11.48
C PRO A 80 -17.72 4.05 11.29
N THR A 81 -17.30 5.29 11.00
CA THR A 81 -15.93 5.74 11.02
C THR A 81 -15.81 7.19 11.50
N VAL A 82 -14.59 7.66 11.71
CA VAL A 82 -14.29 8.99 12.24
C VAL A 82 -14.09 9.99 11.12
N GLU A 83 -14.71 11.17 11.25
CA GLU A 83 -14.43 12.36 10.45
C GLU A 83 -14.01 13.50 11.37
N VAL A 84 -13.00 14.27 10.95
CA VAL A 84 -12.44 15.40 11.72
C VAL A 84 -12.48 16.67 10.90
N ASP A 85 -13.03 17.72 11.52
CA ASP A 85 -12.92 19.11 11.09
C ASP A 85 -11.85 19.81 11.91
N LEU A 86 -10.81 20.31 11.28
CA LEU A 86 -9.79 21.16 11.85
C LEU A 86 -9.92 22.56 11.25
N VAL A 87 -9.96 23.59 12.09
CA VAL A 87 -10.13 24.98 11.68
C VAL A 87 -8.87 25.77 12.06
N THR A 88 -8.29 26.45 11.08
CA THR A 88 -7.34 27.55 11.23
C THR A 88 -8.02 28.82 10.73
N ASP A 89 -7.60 29.42 9.62
CA ASP A 89 -8.34 30.44 8.87
C ASP A 89 -9.41 29.82 7.96
N SER A 90 -9.22 28.55 7.61
CA SER A 90 -10.13 27.74 6.79
C SER A 90 -10.45 26.44 7.49
N LEU A 91 -11.46 25.75 6.98
CA LEU A 91 -11.87 24.41 7.44
C LEU A 91 -11.13 23.35 6.64
N TYR A 92 -10.51 22.40 7.33
CA TYR A 92 -9.85 21.23 6.76
C TYR A 92 -10.49 19.96 7.32
N ARG A 93 -11.09 19.18 6.44
CA ARG A 93 -11.84 17.96 6.77
C ARG A 93 -11.12 16.73 6.28
N SER A 94 -11.10 15.67 7.11
CA SER A 94 -10.58 14.37 6.74
C SER A 94 -11.40 13.26 7.37
N ALA A 95 -11.56 12.15 6.65
CA ALA A 95 -12.23 10.95 7.14
C ALA A 95 -11.26 9.77 7.15
N VAL A 96 -11.41 8.89 8.14
CA VAL A 96 -10.50 7.77 8.38
C VAL A 96 -11.03 6.51 7.70
N PRO A 97 -10.23 5.80 6.87
CA PRO A 97 -10.62 4.51 6.32
C PRO A 97 -10.57 3.40 7.38
N SER A 98 -11.29 2.30 7.14
CA SER A 98 -11.46 1.18 8.09
C SER A 98 -11.24 -0.18 7.43
N GLY A 99 -10.46 -1.06 8.06
CA GLY A 99 -10.21 -2.42 7.58
C GLY A 99 -11.39 -3.38 7.78
N ALA A 100 -11.47 -4.45 6.97
CA ALA A 100 -12.34 -5.59 7.21
C ALA A 100 -11.61 -6.72 7.92
N SER A 101 -10.52 -7.19 7.33
CA SER A 101 -9.46 -7.97 7.98
C SER A 101 -8.38 -7.00 8.46
N THR A 102 -7.80 -7.27 9.61
CA THR A 102 -6.76 -6.42 10.20
C THR A 102 -5.61 -7.31 10.63
N GLY A 103 -4.40 -7.01 10.18
CA GLY A 103 -3.19 -7.66 10.67
C GLY A 103 -3.09 -7.49 12.20
N ILE A 104 -2.68 -8.54 12.90
CA ILE A 104 -2.65 -8.54 14.38
C ILE A 104 -1.69 -7.49 14.96
N TYR A 105 -0.81 -6.94 14.15
CA TYR A 105 0.19 -5.93 14.51
C TYR A 105 -0.20 -4.50 14.13
N GLU A 106 -1.40 -4.29 13.56
CA GLU A 106 -1.90 -2.95 13.25
C GLU A 106 -2.09 -2.10 14.51
N ALA A 107 -1.95 -0.78 14.37
CA ALA A 107 -2.40 0.15 15.40
C ALA A 107 -3.91 0.01 15.63
N LEU A 108 -4.34 0.13 16.88
CA LEU A 108 -5.70 -0.20 17.30
C LEU A 108 -6.73 0.80 16.73
N GLU A 109 -7.62 0.33 15.88
CA GLU A 109 -8.85 1.03 15.55
C GLU A 109 -9.83 0.94 16.73
N LEU A 110 -10.05 2.04 17.45
CA LEU A 110 -10.90 2.05 18.64
C LEU A 110 -12.37 1.96 18.25
N ARG A 111 -13.03 0.88 18.69
CA ARG A 111 -14.45 0.60 18.53
C ARG A 111 -15.15 0.64 19.88
N ASP A 112 -16.42 1.05 19.91
CA ASP A 112 -17.18 1.19 21.16
C ASP A 112 -17.51 -0.15 21.83
N GLY A 113 -17.65 -1.23 21.04
CA GLY A 113 -17.87 -2.59 21.53
C GLY A 113 -19.33 -2.87 21.95
N ASP A 114 -20.21 -1.88 22.02
CA ASP A 114 -21.63 -2.05 22.34
C ASP A 114 -22.36 -2.77 21.21
N LYS A 115 -22.68 -4.04 21.41
CA LYS A 115 -23.33 -4.89 20.41
C LYS A 115 -24.73 -4.43 20.02
N SER A 116 -25.40 -3.60 20.85
CA SER A 116 -26.71 -3.05 20.59
C SER A 116 -26.70 -1.91 19.55
N VAL A 117 -25.51 -1.29 19.34
CA VAL A 117 -25.31 -0.16 18.44
C VAL A 117 -24.33 -0.51 17.35
N PHE A 118 -24.73 -0.50 16.08
CA PHE A 118 -23.90 -0.89 14.93
C PHE A 118 -23.15 -2.24 15.12
N GLY A 119 -23.73 -3.17 15.88
CA GLY A 119 -23.12 -4.46 16.19
C GLY A 119 -21.77 -4.37 16.93
N GLY A 120 -21.53 -3.28 17.66
CA GLY A 120 -20.30 -3.01 18.41
C GLY A 120 -19.26 -2.20 17.63
N LYS A 121 -19.57 -1.79 16.40
CA LYS A 121 -18.64 -1.08 15.50
C LYS A 121 -18.68 0.44 15.64
N GLY A 122 -19.42 1.01 16.62
CA GLY A 122 -19.45 2.44 16.90
C GLY A 122 -18.07 3.02 17.14
N VAL A 123 -17.88 4.33 16.93
CA VAL A 123 -16.61 5.07 17.12
C VAL A 123 -16.77 6.30 18.00
N LEU A 124 -17.82 6.36 18.81
CA LEU A 124 -18.09 7.52 19.66
C LEU A 124 -17.02 7.72 20.74
N ASN A 125 -16.38 6.65 21.22
CA ASN A 125 -15.23 6.75 22.14
C ASN A 125 -14.04 7.43 21.46
N ALA A 126 -13.73 7.08 20.21
CA ALA A 126 -12.68 7.75 19.45
C ALA A 126 -13.03 9.22 19.18
N VAL A 127 -14.30 9.51 18.83
CA VAL A 127 -14.80 10.89 18.66
C VAL A 127 -14.67 11.68 19.97
N LYS A 128 -15.02 11.09 21.10
CA LYS A 128 -14.87 11.70 22.42
C LYS A 128 -13.40 12.00 22.73
N ASN A 129 -12.49 11.05 22.47
CA ASN A 129 -11.05 11.24 22.66
C ASN A 129 -10.52 12.42 21.86
N ILE A 130 -11.00 12.61 20.62
CA ILE A 130 -10.62 13.79 19.83
C ILE A 130 -11.16 15.06 20.46
N ASN A 131 -12.46 15.12 20.72
CA ASN A 131 -13.12 16.35 21.13
C ASN A 131 -12.72 16.82 22.55
N GLU A 132 -12.52 15.88 23.49
CA GLU A 132 -12.28 16.19 24.89
C GLU A 132 -10.81 16.14 25.32
N ILE A 133 -9.96 15.33 24.59
CA ILE A 133 -8.57 15.14 24.98
C ILE A 133 -7.62 15.79 23.97
N LEU A 134 -7.71 15.46 22.67
CA LEU A 134 -6.77 15.96 21.67
C LEU A 134 -7.03 17.42 21.31
N ALA A 135 -8.28 17.80 21.05
CA ALA A 135 -8.63 19.14 20.60
C ALA A 135 -8.15 20.24 21.55
N PRO A 136 -8.37 20.16 22.90
CA PRO A 136 -7.88 21.19 23.82
C PRO A 136 -6.35 21.32 23.86
N LYS A 137 -5.61 20.24 23.55
CA LYS A 137 -4.16 20.23 23.56
C LYS A 137 -3.53 20.78 22.26
N LEU A 138 -4.29 20.76 21.18
CA LEU A 138 -3.83 21.20 19.86
C LEU A 138 -4.18 22.64 19.53
N VAL A 139 -5.15 23.26 20.24
CA VAL A 139 -5.46 24.69 20.04
C VAL A 139 -4.21 25.56 20.26
N GLY A 140 -3.91 26.40 19.29
CA GLY A 140 -2.72 27.27 19.29
C GLY A 140 -1.45 26.65 18.71
N VAL A 141 -1.46 25.36 18.36
CA VAL A 141 -0.31 24.68 17.71
C VAL A 141 -0.28 25.03 16.22
N ASP A 142 0.93 25.27 15.68
CA ASP A 142 1.14 25.57 14.27
C ASP A 142 0.98 24.31 13.40
N VAL A 143 0.05 24.34 12.44
CA VAL A 143 -0.25 23.21 11.56
C VAL A 143 0.83 22.92 10.52
N ARG A 144 1.79 23.81 10.32
CA ARG A 144 2.88 23.60 9.35
C ARG A 144 3.89 22.55 9.80
N ASN A 145 3.94 22.26 11.09
CA ASN A 145 4.86 21.30 11.71
C ASN A 145 4.15 19.96 11.96
N GLN A 146 3.90 19.19 10.89
CA GLN A 146 3.20 17.90 10.96
C GLN A 146 3.79 16.96 12.02
N ALA A 147 5.12 16.82 12.04
CA ALA A 147 5.80 15.89 12.94
C ALA A 147 5.62 16.27 14.43
N ASP A 148 5.62 17.57 14.75
CA ASP A 148 5.43 18.03 16.13
C ASP A 148 4.00 17.77 16.60
N VAL A 149 3.00 18.02 15.73
CA VAL A 149 1.60 17.74 16.06
C VAL A 149 1.37 16.23 16.27
N ASP A 150 1.90 15.40 15.36
CA ASP A 150 1.81 13.94 15.51
C ASP A 150 2.50 13.47 16.80
N ALA A 151 3.68 14.01 17.14
CA ALA A 151 4.41 13.69 18.37
C ALA A 151 3.59 14.04 19.64
N ILE A 152 2.93 15.20 19.68
CA ILE A 152 2.05 15.59 20.80
C ILE A 152 0.95 14.53 20.98
N MET A 153 0.30 14.09 19.91
CA MET A 153 -0.77 13.10 19.99
C MET A 153 -0.27 11.73 20.45
N LEU A 154 0.90 11.30 19.96
CA LEU A 154 1.56 10.06 20.36
C LEU A 154 1.99 10.07 21.83
N GLU A 155 2.48 11.20 22.34
CA GLU A 155 2.83 11.38 23.76
C GLU A 155 1.59 11.29 24.66
N ILE A 156 0.47 11.90 24.26
CA ILE A 156 -0.81 11.83 25.01
C ILE A 156 -1.36 10.40 25.05
N ASP A 157 -1.25 9.65 23.95
CA ASP A 157 -1.64 8.23 23.89
C ASP A 157 -0.71 7.39 24.78
N GLY A 158 0.58 7.49 24.59
CA GLY A 158 1.63 6.84 25.37
C GLY A 158 1.70 5.32 25.20
N THR A 159 0.94 4.73 24.25
CA THR A 159 0.95 3.27 23.99
C THR A 159 1.59 2.95 22.64
N PRO A 160 2.26 1.80 22.49
CA PRO A 160 2.94 1.45 21.23
C PRO A 160 2.01 1.30 20.03
N ASN A 161 0.76 0.89 20.27
CA ASN A 161 -0.24 0.61 19.24
C ASN A 161 -1.42 1.58 19.27
N LYS A 162 -1.28 2.74 19.91
CA LYS A 162 -2.31 3.78 19.99
C LYS A 162 -3.63 3.30 20.64
N SER A 163 -3.55 2.36 21.58
CA SER A 163 -4.73 1.70 22.17
C SER A 163 -5.50 2.56 23.17
N LYS A 164 -4.91 3.64 23.69
CA LYS A 164 -5.56 4.51 24.66
C LYS A 164 -6.55 5.49 23.99
N LEU A 165 -6.12 6.13 22.92
CA LEU A 165 -6.96 7.11 22.20
C LEU A 165 -7.63 6.51 20.96
N GLY A 166 -7.01 5.52 20.36
CA GLY A 166 -7.39 4.92 19.09
C GLY A 166 -6.59 5.48 17.91
N ALA A 167 -6.06 4.60 17.06
CA ALA A 167 -5.36 4.99 15.85
C ALA A 167 -6.26 5.80 14.90
N ASN A 168 -7.55 5.47 14.84
CA ASN A 168 -8.56 6.21 14.07
C ASN A 168 -8.76 7.65 14.60
N ALA A 169 -8.71 7.86 15.91
CA ALA A 169 -8.77 9.20 16.49
C ALA A 169 -7.54 10.03 16.12
N ILE A 170 -6.34 9.47 16.32
CA ILE A 170 -5.07 10.14 16.04
C ILE A 170 -4.94 10.43 14.54
N LEU A 171 -5.23 9.46 13.68
CA LEU A 171 -5.12 9.62 12.23
C LEU A 171 -6.07 10.69 11.67
N GLY A 172 -7.32 10.73 12.12
CA GLY A 172 -8.28 11.74 11.65
C GLY A 172 -7.76 13.16 11.85
N VAL A 173 -7.14 13.42 13.01
CA VAL A 173 -6.48 14.72 13.30
C VAL A 173 -5.23 14.90 12.45
N SER A 174 -4.36 13.90 12.37
CA SER A 174 -3.11 13.95 11.60
C SER A 174 -3.33 14.26 10.11
N LEU A 175 -4.33 13.64 9.48
CA LEU A 175 -4.74 13.92 8.09
C LEU A 175 -5.23 15.37 7.92
N SER A 176 -6.06 15.85 8.86
CA SER A 176 -6.60 17.21 8.82
C SER A 176 -5.51 18.27 9.02
N VAL A 177 -4.53 17.99 9.89
CA VAL A 177 -3.33 18.83 10.08
C VAL A 177 -2.50 18.91 8.80
N CYS A 178 -2.29 17.79 8.12
CA CYS A 178 -1.55 17.77 6.86
C CYS A 178 -2.21 18.64 5.78
N ARG A 179 -3.53 18.56 5.65
CA ARG A 179 -4.32 19.44 4.75
C ARG A 179 -4.21 20.91 5.17
N ALA A 180 -4.29 21.19 6.46
CA ALA A 180 -4.17 22.55 6.99
C ALA A 180 -2.75 23.09 6.79
N GLY A 181 -1.71 22.28 6.95
CA GLY A 181 -0.32 22.63 6.65
C GLY A 181 -0.08 23.01 5.20
N ALA A 182 -0.70 22.27 4.26
CA ALA A 182 -0.71 22.61 2.84
C ALA A 182 -1.39 23.95 2.58
N GLY A 183 -2.59 24.15 3.16
CA GLY A 183 -3.33 25.41 3.06
C GLY A 183 -2.59 26.60 3.65
N ALA A 184 -1.94 26.43 4.81
CA ALA A 184 -1.13 27.47 5.45
C ALA A 184 0.08 27.89 4.60
N LYS A 185 0.59 27.01 3.76
CA LYS A 185 1.67 27.28 2.82
C LYS A 185 1.18 27.75 1.45
N GLY A 186 -0.12 27.72 1.19
CA GLY A 186 -0.72 28.07 -0.10
C GLY A 186 -0.30 27.11 -1.23
N VAL A 187 -0.06 25.83 -0.92
CA VAL A 187 0.35 24.81 -1.89
C VAL A 187 -0.65 23.65 -1.94
N PRO A 188 -0.77 22.92 -3.07
CA PRO A 188 -1.54 21.68 -3.13
C PRO A 188 -1.03 20.65 -2.14
N LEU A 189 -1.93 19.75 -1.68
CA LEU A 189 -1.61 18.75 -0.67
C LEU A 189 -0.45 17.83 -1.10
N TYR A 190 -0.43 17.35 -2.33
CA TYR A 190 0.66 16.52 -2.84
C TYR A 190 2.02 17.21 -2.82
N LYS A 191 2.08 18.55 -3.01
CA LYS A 191 3.32 19.34 -2.90
C LYS A 191 3.77 19.47 -1.44
N HIS A 192 2.83 19.67 -0.53
CA HIS A 192 3.15 19.68 0.90
C HIS A 192 3.72 18.33 1.36
N ILE A 193 3.12 17.22 0.90
CA ILE A 193 3.64 15.87 1.18
C ILE A 193 5.02 15.65 0.54
N GLN A 194 5.24 16.17 -0.68
CA GLN A 194 6.56 16.18 -1.31
C GLN A 194 7.62 16.86 -0.42
N GLU A 195 7.29 18.01 0.14
CA GLU A 195 8.19 18.71 1.07
C GLU A 195 8.44 17.90 2.35
N LEU A 196 7.39 17.34 2.97
CA LEU A 196 7.51 16.51 4.18
C LEU A 196 8.38 15.26 3.96
N SER A 197 8.32 14.68 2.78
CA SER A 197 9.07 13.47 2.42
C SER A 197 10.46 13.77 1.84
N GLY A 198 10.73 14.99 1.38
CA GLY A 198 11.94 15.33 0.66
C GLY A 198 12.03 14.69 -0.74
N THR A 199 10.91 14.24 -1.29
CA THR A 199 10.82 13.67 -2.64
C THR A 199 11.26 14.70 -3.68
N LYS A 200 12.18 14.34 -4.58
CA LYS A 200 12.75 15.27 -5.55
C LYS A 200 11.82 15.53 -6.73
N GLU A 201 11.29 14.46 -7.32
CA GLU A 201 10.42 14.51 -8.50
C GLU A 201 9.07 13.87 -8.21
N LEU A 202 8.01 14.51 -8.68
CA LEU A 202 6.66 13.96 -8.62
C LEU A 202 6.47 12.98 -9.77
N VAL A 203 5.75 11.89 -9.51
CA VAL A 203 5.46 10.84 -10.48
C VAL A 203 4.00 10.43 -10.33
N MET A 204 3.30 10.28 -11.45
CA MET A 204 1.95 9.70 -11.44
C MET A 204 2.04 8.19 -11.25
N PRO A 205 1.30 7.63 -10.28
CA PRO A 205 1.39 6.21 -9.95
C PRO A 205 0.68 5.34 -10.98
N VAL A 206 1.17 4.11 -11.18
CA VAL A 206 0.41 3.05 -11.85
C VAL A 206 -0.72 2.60 -10.92
N PRO A 207 -1.99 2.65 -11.37
CA PRO A 207 -3.09 2.10 -10.60
C PRO A 207 -3.11 0.57 -10.69
N ALA A 208 -3.09 -0.10 -9.54
CA ALA A 208 -3.39 -1.51 -9.40
C ALA A 208 -4.90 -1.66 -9.19
N PHE A 209 -5.66 -1.83 -10.29
CA PHE A 209 -7.11 -1.94 -10.24
C PHE A 209 -7.51 -3.36 -9.81
N ASN A 210 -8.11 -3.49 -8.63
CA ASN A 210 -8.70 -4.75 -8.20
C ASN A 210 -9.99 -5.01 -8.97
N VAL A 211 -10.00 -6.01 -9.85
CA VAL A 211 -11.12 -6.29 -10.76
C VAL A 211 -11.82 -7.64 -10.52
N ILE A 212 -11.19 -8.55 -9.76
CA ILE A 212 -11.81 -9.78 -9.25
C ILE A 212 -11.51 -9.92 -7.76
N ASN A 213 -12.53 -10.21 -6.96
CA ASN A 213 -12.40 -10.51 -5.53
C ASN A 213 -12.66 -11.99 -5.26
N GLY A 214 -11.86 -12.53 -4.37
CA GLY A 214 -12.04 -13.83 -3.72
C GLY A 214 -11.85 -13.70 -2.20
N GLY A 215 -11.22 -14.69 -1.56
CA GLY A 215 -10.93 -14.68 -0.14
C GLY A 215 -12.17 -14.48 0.71
N SER A 216 -12.02 -14.03 1.92
CA SER A 216 -13.14 -13.71 2.84
C SER A 216 -14.01 -12.53 2.34
N HIS A 217 -13.52 -11.77 1.37
CA HIS A 217 -14.21 -10.59 0.82
C HIS A 217 -15.29 -10.93 -0.23
N ALA A 218 -15.39 -12.18 -0.70
CA ALA A 218 -16.33 -12.59 -1.74
C ALA A 218 -17.05 -13.90 -1.42
N GLY A 219 -18.26 -14.04 -1.95
CA GLY A 219 -19.09 -15.24 -1.78
C GLY A 219 -18.76 -16.37 -2.75
N ASN A 220 -17.71 -16.25 -3.57
CA ASN A 220 -17.25 -17.29 -4.50
C ASN A 220 -16.26 -18.26 -3.84
N SER A 221 -15.77 -19.26 -4.61
CA SER A 221 -14.82 -20.27 -4.12
C SER A 221 -13.34 -19.90 -4.27
N LEU A 222 -13.02 -18.71 -4.80
CA LEU A 222 -11.63 -18.24 -4.89
C LEU A 222 -11.01 -18.10 -3.50
N ALA A 223 -9.85 -18.75 -3.28
CA ALA A 223 -9.09 -18.60 -2.05
C ALA A 223 -8.37 -17.25 -1.99
N MET A 224 -7.72 -16.86 -3.07
CA MET A 224 -6.94 -15.61 -3.17
C MET A 224 -7.86 -14.39 -3.21
N GLN A 225 -7.48 -13.33 -2.46
CA GLN A 225 -8.38 -12.24 -2.13
C GLN A 225 -8.63 -11.27 -3.27
N GLU A 226 -7.59 -10.90 -4.03
CA GLU A 226 -7.71 -9.90 -5.10
C GLU A 226 -6.87 -10.24 -6.32
N PHE A 227 -7.43 -9.97 -7.50
CA PHE A 227 -6.73 -10.00 -8.77
C PHE A 227 -6.77 -8.62 -9.40
N MET A 228 -5.59 -8.07 -9.64
CA MET A 228 -5.41 -6.69 -10.08
C MET A 228 -4.85 -6.62 -11.49
N ILE A 229 -5.21 -5.55 -12.21
CA ILE A 229 -4.59 -5.17 -13.48
C ILE A 229 -3.79 -3.88 -13.31
N LEU A 230 -2.57 -3.86 -13.87
CA LEU A 230 -1.63 -2.75 -13.81
C LEU A 230 -1.32 -2.27 -15.25
N PRO A 231 -1.85 -1.12 -15.69
CA PRO A 231 -1.63 -0.59 -17.03
C PRO A 231 -0.24 0.06 -17.19
N VAL A 232 0.83 -0.72 -17.06
CA VAL A 232 2.22 -0.22 -17.09
C VAL A 232 2.64 0.32 -18.47
N GLY A 233 1.99 -0.13 -19.55
CA GLY A 233 2.25 0.34 -20.91
C GLY A 233 1.47 1.59 -21.32
N ALA A 234 0.78 2.27 -20.38
CA ALA A 234 0.16 3.56 -20.61
C ALA A 234 1.22 4.69 -20.61
N THR A 235 0.90 5.79 -21.28
CA THR A 235 1.78 6.98 -21.37
C THR A 235 1.40 8.07 -20.37
N SER A 236 0.19 7.97 -19.75
CA SER A 236 -0.35 8.92 -18.77
C SER A 236 -1.26 8.19 -17.80
N PHE A 237 -1.56 8.83 -16.68
CA PHE A 237 -2.54 8.30 -15.73
C PHE A 237 -3.95 8.23 -16.33
N ALA A 238 -4.32 9.25 -17.11
CA ALA A 238 -5.60 9.28 -17.81
C ALA A 238 -5.75 8.10 -18.78
N GLU A 239 -4.70 7.78 -19.57
CA GLU A 239 -4.70 6.59 -20.42
C GLU A 239 -4.78 5.30 -19.60
N ALA A 240 -4.01 5.19 -18.52
CA ALA A 240 -4.04 4.03 -17.62
C ALA A 240 -5.43 3.79 -17.03
N PHE A 241 -6.11 4.87 -16.62
CA PHE A 241 -7.47 4.78 -16.10
C PHE A 241 -8.47 4.32 -17.16
N ARG A 242 -8.37 4.84 -18.39
CA ARG A 242 -9.18 4.40 -19.53
C ARG A 242 -8.98 2.90 -19.79
N MET A 243 -7.72 2.44 -19.92
CA MET A 243 -7.39 1.04 -20.14
C MET A 243 -7.99 0.13 -19.04
N GLY A 244 -7.82 0.51 -17.77
CA GLY A 244 -8.38 -0.24 -16.64
C GLY A 244 -9.91 -0.31 -16.67
N SER A 245 -10.58 0.80 -17.01
CA SER A 245 -12.04 0.86 -17.12
C SER A 245 -12.57 -0.01 -18.26
N GLU A 246 -11.95 0.03 -19.43
CA GLU A 246 -12.36 -0.77 -20.60
C GLU A 246 -12.20 -2.28 -20.31
N VAL A 247 -11.06 -2.71 -19.74
CA VAL A 247 -10.87 -4.12 -19.33
C VAL A 247 -11.90 -4.54 -18.26
N TYR A 248 -12.17 -3.68 -17.28
CA TYR A 248 -13.17 -3.97 -16.24
C TYR A 248 -14.56 -4.23 -16.82
N HIS A 249 -15.00 -3.40 -17.78
CA HIS A 249 -16.32 -3.58 -18.41
C HIS A 249 -16.39 -4.82 -19.31
N ILE A 250 -15.32 -5.13 -20.03
CA ILE A 250 -15.22 -6.37 -20.83
C ILE A 250 -15.25 -7.60 -19.93
N LEU A 251 -14.45 -7.61 -18.86
CA LEU A 251 -14.41 -8.69 -17.86
C LEU A 251 -15.79 -8.93 -17.24
N LYS A 252 -16.50 -7.86 -16.88
CA LYS A 252 -17.88 -7.95 -16.38
C LYS A 252 -18.82 -8.63 -17.37
N GLY A 253 -18.65 -8.34 -18.68
CA GLY A 253 -19.40 -9.00 -19.75
C GLY A 253 -19.09 -10.51 -19.86
N ILE A 254 -17.81 -10.87 -19.78
CA ILE A 254 -17.35 -12.27 -19.83
C ILE A 254 -17.88 -13.06 -18.63
N ILE A 255 -17.75 -12.53 -17.41
CA ILE A 255 -18.23 -13.18 -16.18
C ILE A 255 -19.75 -13.37 -16.24
N LYS A 256 -20.52 -12.39 -16.74
CA LYS A 256 -21.98 -12.51 -16.89
C LYS A 256 -22.37 -13.63 -17.85
N ALA A 257 -21.55 -13.92 -18.87
CA ALA A 257 -21.81 -15.01 -19.84
C ALA A 257 -21.38 -16.40 -19.32
N LYS A 258 -20.45 -16.46 -18.36
CA LYS A 258 -19.93 -17.70 -17.78
C LYS A 258 -20.39 -17.80 -16.31
N TYR A 259 -21.56 -18.41 -16.06
CA TYR A 259 -21.97 -18.73 -14.67
C TYR A 259 -21.30 -20.04 -14.24
N GLY A 260 -20.48 -20.00 -13.14
CA GLY A 260 -19.86 -21.18 -12.52
C GLY A 260 -18.93 -20.82 -11.36
N GLN A 261 -18.52 -21.84 -10.59
CA GLN A 261 -17.48 -21.72 -9.57
C GLN A 261 -16.14 -21.42 -10.25
N MET A 262 -15.41 -20.40 -9.76
CA MET A 262 -14.08 -20.04 -10.28
C MET A 262 -12.98 -20.49 -9.32
N LEU A 263 -11.92 -21.11 -9.85
CA LEU A 263 -10.63 -21.33 -9.19
C LEU A 263 -9.65 -20.20 -9.54
N ALA A 264 -8.55 -20.06 -8.79
CA ALA A 264 -7.56 -18.99 -9.01
C ALA A 264 -7.01 -18.96 -10.44
N MET A 265 -6.72 -20.12 -11.02
CA MET A 265 -6.28 -20.28 -12.42
C MET A 265 -7.33 -19.74 -13.40
N GLU A 266 -8.62 -20.03 -13.16
CA GLU A 266 -9.71 -19.53 -14.01
C GLU A 266 -9.85 -18.00 -13.93
N GLY A 267 -9.59 -17.40 -12.76
CA GLY A 267 -9.56 -15.95 -12.58
C GLY A 267 -8.49 -15.31 -13.45
N LEU A 268 -7.28 -15.86 -13.47
CA LEU A 268 -6.17 -15.37 -14.30
C LEU A 268 -6.46 -15.51 -15.79
N VAL A 269 -7.02 -16.65 -16.21
CA VAL A 269 -7.43 -16.88 -17.61
C VAL A 269 -8.49 -15.87 -18.06
N LEU A 270 -9.48 -15.57 -17.19
CA LEU A 270 -10.50 -14.56 -17.51
C LEU A 270 -9.91 -13.16 -17.64
N LEU A 271 -8.90 -12.82 -16.84
CA LEU A 271 -8.19 -11.53 -16.95
C LEU A 271 -7.45 -11.43 -18.28
N ILE A 272 -6.72 -12.48 -18.69
CA ILE A 272 -6.02 -12.49 -19.97
C ILE A 272 -7.01 -12.34 -21.13
N ASP A 273 -8.12 -13.08 -21.13
CA ASP A 273 -9.18 -12.95 -22.16
C ASP A 273 -9.75 -11.52 -22.22
N ALA A 274 -9.97 -10.88 -21.07
CA ALA A 274 -10.46 -9.51 -21.01
C ALA A 274 -9.43 -8.48 -21.50
N ILE A 275 -8.15 -8.65 -21.15
CA ILE A 275 -7.03 -7.79 -21.60
C ILE A 275 -6.84 -7.91 -23.11
N GLU A 276 -6.89 -9.13 -23.66
CA GLU A 276 -6.78 -9.40 -25.08
C GLU A 276 -7.93 -8.77 -25.86
N LYS A 277 -9.17 -8.98 -25.43
CA LYS A 277 -10.37 -8.41 -26.03
C LYS A 277 -10.41 -6.89 -25.97
N ALA A 278 -9.77 -6.29 -24.96
CA ALA A 278 -9.60 -4.84 -24.90
C ALA A 278 -8.49 -4.31 -25.81
N GLY A 279 -7.66 -5.18 -26.39
CA GLY A 279 -6.53 -4.79 -27.24
C GLY A 279 -5.30 -4.30 -26.47
N TYR A 280 -5.16 -4.71 -25.19
CA TYR A 280 -4.08 -4.22 -24.31
C TYR A 280 -3.05 -5.30 -23.94
N THR A 281 -2.96 -6.39 -24.72
CA THR A 281 -1.93 -7.42 -24.57
C THR A 281 -0.54 -6.79 -24.61
N GLY A 282 0.29 -7.14 -23.63
CA GLY A 282 1.64 -6.57 -23.45
C GLY A 282 1.70 -5.22 -22.74
N LYS A 283 0.58 -4.46 -22.67
CA LYS A 283 0.51 -3.15 -22.01
C LYS A 283 -0.01 -3.22 -20.57
N ILE A 284 -0.76 -4.26 -20.24
CA ILE A 284 -1.31 -4.51 -18.89
C ILE A 284 -0.64 -5.73 -18.29
N LYS A 285 -0.16 -5.57 -17.07
CA LYS A 285 0.38 -6.63 -16.21
C LYS A 285 -0.65 -7.02 -15.16
N ILE A 286 -0.41 -8.12 -14.45
CA ILE A 286 -1.29 -8.65 -13.39
C ILE A 286 -0.59 -8.54 -12.04
N GLY A 287 -1.36 -8.16 -11.02
CA GLY A 287 -1.00 -8.29 -9.61
C GLY A 287 -2.00 -9.19 -8.88
N MET A 288 -1.56 -9.79 -7.81
CA MET A 288 -2.40 -10.61 -6.93
C MET A 288 -2.21 -10.15 -5.49
N ASP A 289 -3.31 -10.16 -4.72
CA ASP A 289 -3.29 -10.14 -3.26
C ASP A 289 -3.85 -11.49 -2.79
N VAL A 290 -3.00 -12.25 -2.14
CA VAL A 290 -3.35 -13.60 -1.71
C VAL A 290 -4.01 -13.59 -0.34
N ALA A 291 -3.58 -12.69 0.56
CA ALA A 291 -4.00 -12.61 1.95
C ALA A 291 -3.93 -13.99 2.64
N ALA A 292 -2.79 -14.68 2.51
CA ALA A 292 -2.67 -16.10 2.84
C ALA A 292 -2.88 -16.42 4.32
N SER A 293 -2.74 -15.44 5.23
CA SER A 293 -3.07 -15.61 6.65
C SER A 293 -4.54 -16.01 6.86
N GLU A 294 -5.47 -15.65 5.95
CA GLU A 294 -6.90 -15.99 6.06
C GLU A 294 -7.19 -17.48 5.90
N PHE A 295 -6.31 -18.21 5.23
CA PHE A 295 -6.47 -19.67 5.03
C PHE A 295 -5.27 -20.49 5.56
N PHE A 296 -4.47 -19.88 6.43
CA PHE A 296 -3.42 -20.57 7.17
C PHE A 296 -4.02 -21.40 8.31
N THR A 297 -3.65 -22.69 8.37
CA THR A 297 -4.21 -23.64 9.32
C THR A 297 -3.34 -23.76 10.58
N LYS A 298 -3.91 -24.32 11.67
CA LYS A 298 -3.19 -24.57 12.92
C LYS A 298 -2.04 -25.57 12.73
N GLU A 299 -2.10 -26.40 11.71
CA GLU A 299 -1.07 -27.39 11.35
C GLU A 299 0.06 -26.77 10.51
N GLY A 300 0.06 -25.44 10.29
CA GLY A 300 1.10 -24.75 9.53
C GLY A 300 0.99 -24.99 8.02
N LYS A 301 -0.22 -25.16 7.50
CA LYS A 301 -0.51 -25.36 6.09
C LYS A 301 -1.48 -24.30 5.56
N TYR A 302 -1.69 -24.28 4.26
CA TYR A 302 -2.53 -23.32 3.54
C TYR A 302 -3.67 -24.08 2.85
N ASP A 303 -4.92 -23.87 3.30
CA ASP A 303 -6.11 -24.55 2.79
C ASP A 303 -6.85 -23.67 1.76
N LEU A 304 -6.65 -23.93 0.48
CA LEU A 304 -7.31 -23.18 -0.59
C LEU A 304 -8.82 -23.44 -0.69
N ASP A 305 -9.33 -24.48 -0.01
CA ASP A 305 -10.77 -24.78 0.11
C ASP A 305 -11.36 -24.35 1.47
N PHE A 306 -10.69 -23.44 2.21
CA PHE A 306 -11.06 -23.03 3.58
C PHE A 306 -12.52 -22.58 3.73
N LYS A 307 -13.16 -22.14 2.63
CA LYS A 307 -14.58 -21.76 2.62
C LYS A 307 -15.55 -22.95 2.57
N LYS A 308 -15.06 -24.13 2.19
CA LYS A 308 -15.81 -25.37 2.17
C LYS A 308 -15.36 -26.25 3.33
N GLN A 309 -16.13 -26.29 4.40
CA GLN A 309 -15.80 -27.11 5.56
C GLN A 309 -16.98 -28.05 5.89
N PRO A 310 -16.73 -29.35 6.12
CA PRO A 310 -15.44 -30.04 5.91
C PRO A 310 -15.09 -30.20 4.43
N ASN A 311 -13.79 -30.21 4.10
CA ASN A 311 -13.29 -30.55 2.77
C ASN A 311 -12.44 -31.83 2.81
N ASP A 312 -12.02 -32.33 1.64
CA ASP A 312 -11.26 -33.59 1.50
C ASP A 312 -9.73 -33.38 1.66
N GLY A 313 -9.28 -32.15 1.88
CA GLY A 313 -7.87 -31.80 2.02
C GLY A 313 -7.06 -31.80 0.71
N ALA A 314 -7.71 -32.00 -0.43
CA ALA A 314 -7.03 -32.09 -1.73
C ALA A 314 -6.26 -30.81 -2.10
N HIS A 315 -6.72 -29.65 -1.62
CA HIS A 315 -6.12 -28.34 -1.88
C HIS A 315 -5.45 -27.73 -0.63
N VAL A 316 -4.98 -28.59 0.28
CA VAL A 316 -4.16 -28.16 1.45
C VAL A 316 -2.68 -28.22 1.08
N HIS A 317 -2.04 -27.09 1.02
CA HIS A 317 -0.66 -26.91 0.60
C HIS A 317 0.29 -26.71 1.77
N SER A 318 1.52 -27.24 1.67
CA SER A 318 2.64 -26.72 2.44
C SER A 318 3.08 -25.36 1.87
N ALA A 319 3.84 -24.58 2.64
CA ALA A 319 4.39 -23.33 2.14
C ALA A 319 5.24 -23.51 0.88
N GLN A 320 6.00 -24.64 0.81
CA GLN A 320 6.79 -24.97 -0.38
C GLN A 320 5.90 -25.26 -1.58
N SER A 321 4.85 -26.10 -1.43
CA SER A 321 3.92 -26.40 -2.52
C SER A 321 3.17 -25.15 -2.99
N LEU A 322 2.79 -24.26 -2.07
CA LEU A 322 2.16 -22.99 -2.42
C LEU A 322 3.14 -22.05 -3.16
N SER A 323 4.41 -22.04 -2.75
CA SER A 323 5.47 -21.30 -3.46
C SER A 323 5.64 -21.77 -4.91
N GLU A 324 5.64 -23.10 -5.14
CA GLU A 324 5.72 -23.64 -6.52
C GLU A 324 4.49 -23.24 -7.36
N LEU A 325 3.30 -23.24 -6.78
CA LEU A 325 2.09 -22.76 -7.45
C LEU A 325 2.22 -21.30 -7.90
N TYR A 326 2.77 -20.42 -7.05
CA TYR A 326 3.03 -19.02 -7.44
C TYR A 326 4.04 -18.93 -8.58
N LYS A 327 5.11 -19.73 -8.56
CA LYS A 327 6.10 -19.77 -9.64
C LYS A 327 5.49 -20.24 -10.98
N GLU A 328 4.57 -21.19 -10.94
CA GLU A 328 3.81 -21.59 -12.13
C GLU A 328 2.96 -20.43 -12.65
N PHE A 329 2.22 -19.73 -11.77
CA PHE A 329 1.44 -18.56 -12.18
C PHE A 329 2.33 -17.45 -12.79
N VAL A 330 3.48 -17.13 -12.18
CA VAL A 330 4.42 -16.14 -12.71
C VAL A 330 5.00 -16.56 -14.08
N LYS A 331 5.19 -17.87 -14.30
CA LYS A 331 5.68 -18.40 -15.58
C LYS A 331 4.62 -18.34 -16.69
N GLU A 332 3.36 -18.61 -16.35
CA GLU A 332 2.27 -18.73 -17.32
C GLU A 332 1.57 -17.39 -17.61
N PHE A 333 1.53 -16.49 -16.65
CA PHE A 333 0.81 -15.23 -16.72
C PHE A 333 1.76 -14.04 -16.53
N PRO A 334 1.43 -12.84 -17.04
CA PRO A 334 2.25 -11.64 -16.92
C PRO A 334 2.13 -11.02 -15.50
N ILE A 335 2.32 -11.84 -14.46
CA ILE A 335 2.28 -11.41 -13.06
C ILE A 335 3.57 -10.69 -12.71
N VAL A 336 3.45 -9.49 -12.16
CA VAL A 336 4.57 -8.64 -11.74
C VAL A 336 4.58 -8.31 -10.26
N SER A 337 3.51 -8.68 -9.53
CA SER A 337 3.37 -8.38 -8.10
C SER A 337 2.49 -9.42 -7.41
N ILE A 338 2.94 -9.95 -6.26
CA ILE A 338 2.16 -10.79 -5.36
C ILE A 338 2.23 -10.17 -3.96
N GLU A 339 1.07 -9.92 -3.35
CA GLU A 339 0.91 -9.39 -2.01
C GLU A 339 0.51 -10.52 -1.06
N ASP A 340 1.08 -10.53 0.13
CA ASP A 340 0.83 -11.47 1.23
C ASP A 340 0.74 -12.95 0.81
N PRO A 341 1.81 -13.49 0.18
CA PRO A 341 1.81 -14.87 -0.33
C PRO A 341 1.79 -15.93 0.76
N PHE A 342 2.16 -15.60 2.00
CA PHE A 342 2.18 -16.50 3.16
C PHE A 342 1.63 -15.81 4.41
N ASP A 343 1.47 -16.59 5.48
CA ASP A 343 1.08 -16.06 6.80
C ASP A 343 2.04 -14.96 7.27
N GLN A 344 1.49 -13.96 7.98
CA GLN A 344 2.21 -12.76 8.45
C GLN A 344 3.39 -13.05 9.38
N ASP A 345 3.52 -14.28 9.90
CA ASP A 345 4.62 -14.72 10.76
C ASP A 345 5.49 -15.83 10.13
N ASP A 346 5.18 -16.29 8.91
CA ASP A 346 5.99 -17.28 8.18
C ASP A 346 7.15 -16.66 7.39
N TRP A 347 8.00 -15.91 8.10
CA TRP A 347 9.14 -15.16 7.54
C TRP A 347 10.07 -15.98 6.63
N SER A 348 10.21 -17.28 6.93
CA SER A 348 11.10 -18.18 6.17
C SER A 348 10.57 -18.44 4.76
N SER A 349 9.28 -18.66 4.63
CA SER A 349 8.63 -18.92 3.34
C SER A 349 8.60 -17.66 2.46
N TRP A 350 8.37 -16.50 3.09
CA TRP A 350 8.50 -15.20 2.42
C TRP A 350 9.92 -15.00 1.82
N ALA A 351 10.99 -15.21 2.61
CA ALA A 351 12.37 -15.07 2.15
C ALA A 351 12.71 -16.05 1.02
N SER A 352 12.21 -17.28 1.12
CA SER A 352 12.41 -18.31 0.10
C SER A 352 11.77 -17.93 -1.22
N LEU A 353 10.51 -17.48 -1.21
CA LEU A 353 9.82 -17.03 -2.43
C LEU A 353 10.52 -15.81 -3.02
N GLN A 354 10.76 -14.78 -2.20
CA GLN A 354 11.35 -13.51 -2.64
C GLN A 354 12.72 -13.73 -3.33
N SER A 355 13.53 -14.70 -2.85
CA SER A 355 14.81 -15.02 -3.46
C SER A 355 14.73 -15.84 -4.75
N SER A 356 13.55 -16.40 -5.07
CA SER A 356 13.35 -17.35 -6.18
C SER A 356 12.57 -16.78 -7.36
N VAL A 357 12.02 -15.56 -7.24
CA VAL A 357 11.24 -14.89 -8.29
C VAL A 357 11.74 -13.46 -8.51
N ASP A 358 11.64 -12.97 -9.75
CA ASP A 358 12.01 -11.59 -10.11
C ASP A 358 10.78 -10.70 -10.30
N ILE A 359 9.86 -10.76 -9.33
CA ILE A 359 8.67 -9.91 -9.27
C ILE A 359 8.63 -9.13 -7.96
N GLN A 360 7.69 -8.23 -7.85
CA GLN A 360 7.41 -7.56 -6.59
C GLN A 360 6.69 -8.49 -5.62
N ILE A 361 7.23 -8.67 -4.41
CA ILE A 361 6.58 -9.31 -3.27
C ILE A 361 6.24 -8.22 -2.28
N VAL A 362 4.95 -8.00 -2.05
CA VAL A 362 4.42 -6.90 -1.23
C VAL A 362 4.00 -7.42 0.13
N GLY A 363 4.46 -6.76 1.19
CA GLY A 363 3.97 -7.03 2.54
C GLY A 363 2.85 -6.06 2.93
N ASP A 364 1.68 -6.60 3.24
CA ASP A 364 0.55 -5.94 3.90
C ASP A 364 0.48 -6.35 5.37
N ASP A 365 -0.11 -7.47 5.71
CA ASP A 365 -0.22 -7.97 7.09
C ASP A 365 1.15 -8.28 7.71
N LEU A 366 2.13 -8.67 6.90
CA LEU A 366 3.52 -8.83 7.32
C LEU A 366 4.10 -7.55 7.90
N LEU A 367 3.85 -6.38 7.29
CA LEU A 367 4.51 -5.11 7.61
C LEU A 367 3.63 -4.16 8.41
N VAL A 368 2.32 -4.18 8.17
CA VAL A 368 1.29 -3.28 8.73
C VAL A 368 1.70 -1.81 8.75
N THR A 369 2.41 -1.37 7.72
CA THR A 369 2.97 0.00 7.60
C THR A 369 3.83 0.41 8.81
N ASN A 370 4.32 -0.55 9.60
CA ASN A 370 5.06 -0.30 10.85
C ASN A 370 6.57 -0.22 10.60
N PRO A 371 7.24 0.94 10.85
CA PRO A 371 8.67 1.09 10.61
C PRO A 371 9.55 0.04 11.30
N LYS A 372 9.14 -0.48 12.46
CA LYS A 372 9.90 -1.53 13.18
C LYS A 372 9.83 -2.86 12.44
N ARG A 373 8.64 -3.27 11.97
CA ARG A 373 8.48 -4.50 11.18
C ARG A 373 9.14 -4.36 9.79
N ILE A 374 9.08 -3.17 9.18
CA ILE A 374 9.77 -2.86 7.93
C ILE A 374 11.29 -3.05 8.10
N ALA A 375 11.89 -2.49 9.15
CA ALA A 375 13.31 -2.64 9.44
C ALA A 375 13.72 -4.12 9.63
N GLU A 376 12.89 -4.90 10.32
CA GLU A 376 13.10 -6.35 10.50
C GLU A 376 13.01 -7.09 9.16
N ALA A 377 11.99 -6.78 8.35
CA ALA A 377 11.77 -7.39 7.04
C ALA A 377 12.91 -7.09 6.06
N ILE A 378 13.44 -5.85 6.06
CA ILE A 378 14.62 -5.46 5.29
C ILE A 378 15.83 -6.31 5.70
N GLY A 379 16.08 -6.45 7.01
CA GLY A 379 17.18 -7.26 7.53
C GLY A 379 17.09 -8.73 7.14
N LYS A 380 15.88 -9.28 7.10
CA LYS A 380 15.58 -10.68 6.73
C LYS A 380 15.39 -10.89 5.22
N LYS A 381 15.33 -9.84 4.41
CA LYS A 381 15.10 -9.89 2.95
C LYS A 381 13.86 -10.70 2.56
N VAL A 382 12.75 -10.47 3.23
CA VAL A 382 11.53 -11.28 3.08
C VAL A 382 10.58 -10.79 2.01
N CYS A 383 10.67 -9.51 1.64
CA CYS A 383 9.87 -8.88 0.58
C CYS A 383 10.65 -7.73 -0.05
N ASN A 384 10.10 -7.11 -1.08
CA ASN A 384 10.70 -5.98 -1.80
C ASN A 384 9.68 -4.89 -2.16
N GLY A 385 8.52 -4.90 -1.49
CA GLY A 385 7.48 -3.91 -1.63
C GLY A 385 6.70 -3.69 -0.32
N LEU A 386 6.40 -2.44 -0.01
CA LEU A 386 5.54 -2.03 1.10
C LEU A 386 4.13 -1.76 0.58
N LEU A 387 3.11 -2.36 1.17
CA LEU A 387 1.76 -1.83 1.09
C LEU A 387 1.59 -0.77 2.18
N LEU A 388 1.36 0.49 1.78
CA LEU A 388 1.25 1.60 2.70
C LEU A 388 -0.22 1.93 2.94
N LYS A 389 -0.70 1.67 4.15
CA LYS A 389 -2.04 2.00 4.63
C LYS A 389 -1.94 2.93 5.83
N VAL A 390 -2.29 4.19 5.67
CA VAL A 390 -2.11 5.23 6.71
C VAL A 390 -2.76 4.87 8.06
N ASN A 391 -3.87 4.13 8.04
CA ASN A 391 -4.59 3.76 9.27
C ASN A 391 -3.97 2.57 10.01
N GLN A 392 -3.12 1.76 9.36
CA GLN A 392 -2.41 0.66 10.05
C GLN A 392 -1.37 1.16 11.04
N ILE A 393 -0.85 2.37 10.81
CA ILE A 393 0.12 3.01 11.71
C ILE A 393 -0.45 4.22 12.45
N GLY A 394 -1.33 5.02 11.83
CA GLY A 394 -2.17 6.00 12.50
C GLY A 394 -1.66 7.44 12.55
N THR A 395 -0.54 7.78 11.87
CA THR A 395 -0.11 9.17 11.64
C THR A 395 0.47 9.35 10.24
N VAL A 396 0.40 10.57 9.71
CA VAL A 396 1.06 10.94 8.45
C VAL A 396 2.57 10.84 8.57
N THR A 397 3.14 11.31 9.69
CA THR A 397 4.60 11.30 9.92
C THR A 397 5.16 9.87 9.89
N GLU A 398 4.54 8.92 10.59
CA GLU A 398 4.97 7.52 10.58
C GLU A 398 4.76 6.87 9.21
N SER A 399 3.67 7.21 8.50
CA SER A 399 3.40 6.72 7.14
C SER A 399 4.46 7.19 6.14
N VAL A 400 4.83 8.47 6.17
CA VAL A 400 5.92 9.02 5.36
C VAL A 400 7.24 8.33 5.70
N ARG A 401 7.53 8.11 6.99
CA ARG A 401 8.74 7.42 7.43
C ARG A 401 8.80 5.99 6.91
N ALA A 402 7.71 5.23 7.00
CA ALA A 402 7.60 3.87 6.47
C ALA A 402 7.91 3.81 4.97
N ALA A 403 7.37 4.76 4.20
CA ALA A 403 7.66 4.87 2.77
C ALA A 403 9.14 5.16 2.49
N LEU A 404 9.73 6.12 3.21
CA LEU A 404 11.13 6.52 3.02
C LEU A 404 12.11 5.39 3.38
N ASP A 405 11.88 4.69 4.49
CA ASP A 405 12.71 3.56 4.91
C ASP A 405 12.64 2.42 3.88
N SER A 406 11.46 2.13 3.35
CA SER A 406 11.28 1.12 2.29
C SER A 406 11.98 1.53 0.99
N LYS A 407 11.82 2.78 0.54
CA LYS A 407 12.51 3.30 -0.67
C LYS A 407 14.04 3.30 -0.50
N ALA A 408 14.54 3.64 0.68
CA ALA A 408 15.98 3.60 0.99
C ALA A 408 16.56 2.18 0.92
N ALA A 409 15.74 1.16 1.17
CA ALA A 409 16.11 -0.25 1.00
C ALA A 409 15.96 -0.76 -0.45
N GLY A 410 15.58 0.09 -1.39
CA GLY A 410 15.33 -0.28 -2.80
C GLY A 410 13.97 -0.96 -3.05
N TRP A 411 13.04 -0.83 -2.10
CA TRP A 411 11.71 -1.43 -2.23
C TRP A 411 10.75 -0.53 -3.00
N GLY A 412 9.75 -1.15 -3.65
CA GLY A 412 8.56 -0.46 -4.13
C GLY A 412 7.65 -0.04 -2.98
N VAL A 413 6.86 1.02 -3.21
CA VAL A 413 5.82 1.48 -2.27
C VAL A 413 4.50 1.54 -3.00
N MET A 414 3.50 0.79 -2.56
CA MET A 414 2.13 0.82 -3.07
C MET A 414 1.23 1.48 -2.04
N VAL A 415 0.78 2.70 -2.31
CA VAL A 415 -0.19 3.38 -1.44
C VAL A 415 -1.56 2.72 -1.60
N SER A 416 -2.21 2.37 -0.50
CA SER A 416 -3.41 1.55 -0.54
C SER A 416 -4.58 2.17 0.22
N HIS A 417 -5.78 1.90 -0.29
CA HIS A 417 -7.06 2.08 0.37
C HIS A 417 -7.31 0.99 1.43
N ARG A 418 -8.46 1.05 2.08
CA ARG A 418 -9.01 -0.05 2.89
C ARG A 418 -10.35 -0.53 2.29
N SER A 419 -10.87 -1.63 2.81
CA SER A 419 -12.17 -2.15 2.35
C SER A 419 -13.32 -1.20 2.71
N GLY A 420 -13.28 -0.55 3.87
CA GLY A 420 -14.20 0.53 4.26
C GLY A 420 -13.60 1.91 3.97
N GLU A 421 -14.12 2.59 2.97
CA GLU A 421 -13.67 3.89 2.49
C GLU A 421 -14.78 4.93 2.54
N THR A 422 -14.38 6.19 2.43
CA THR A 422 -15.25 7.36 2.26
C THR A 422 -14.84 8.11 1.00
N GLU A 423 -15.45 9.27 0.73
CA GLU A 423 -15.04 10.16 -0.37
C GLU A 423 -13.71 10.89 -0.10
N ASP A 424 -13.08 10.72 1.06
CA ASP A 424 -11.75 11.28 1.35
C ASP A 424 -10.74 10.77 0.32
N ASN A 425 -9.97 11.71 -0.26
CA ASN A 425 -9.03 11.44 -1.36
C ASN A 425 -7.57 11.59 -0.96
N PHE A 426 -7.26 11.68 0.33
CA PHE A 426 -5.90 11.94 0.85
C PHE A 426 -4.84 11.04 0.24
N ILE A 427 -5.12 9.75 0.07
CA ILE A 427 -4.15 8.78 -0.43
C ILE A 427 -3.74 9.01 -1.89
N ALA A 428 -4.54 9.72 -2.69
CA ALA A 428 -4.15 10.12 -4.04
C ALA A 428 -3.01 11.13 -4.00
N ASP A 429 -3.18 12.20 -3.21
CA ASP A 429 -2.14 13.21 -2.97
C ASP A 429 -0.91 12.60 -2.29
N LEU A 430 -1.11 11.66 -1.35
CA LEU A 430 -0.02 10.93 -0.68
C LEU A 430 0.82 10.15 -1.68
N SER A 431 0.18 9.42 -2.60
CA SER A 431 0.87 8.62 -3.61
C SER A 431 1.74 9.46 -4.53
N VAL A 432 1.23 10.60 -5.00
CA VAL A 432 1.98 11.53 -5.86
C VAL A 432 3.09 12.23 -5.08
N GLY A 433 2.78 12.76 -3.89
CA GLY A 433 3.74 13.48 -3.05
C GLY A 433 4.91 12.62 -2.57
N LEU A 434 4.71 11.33 -2.37
CA LEU A 434 5.77 10.35 -2.07
C LEU A 434 6.49 9.85 -3.34
N ALA A 435 6.00 10.15 -4.55
CA ALA A 435 6.40 9.45 -5.77
C ALA A 435 6.41 7.93 -5.55
N SER A 436 5.29 7.37 -5.08
CA SER A 436 5.20 5.95 -4.69
C SER A 436 5.31 5.00 -5.88
N GLY A 437 4.97 5.48 -7.07
CA GLY A 437 4.97 4.72 -8.32
C GLY A 437 3.76 3.82 -8.51
N GLN A 438 3.02 3.52 -7.44
CA GLN A 438 1.87 2.60 -7.46
C GLN A 438 0.79 3.06 -6.49
N ILE A 439 -0.48 2.81 -6.84
CA ILE A 439 -1.62 3.00 -5.95
C ILE A 439 -2.63 1.86 -6.12
N LYS A 440 -3.10 1.29 -5.01
CA LYS A 440 -4.14 0.25 -4.95
C LYS A 440 -5.37 0.86 -4.30
N THR A 441 -6.40 1.22 -5.10
CA THR A 441 -7.61 1.83 -4.55
C THR A 441 -8.90 1.25 -5.14
N GLY A 442 -8.89 -0.06 -5.43
CA GLY A 442 -10.06 -0.84 -5.86
C GLY A 442 -10.30 -0.81 -7.36
N ALA A 443 -11.46 -1.26 -7.79
CA ALA A 443 -11.88 -1.25 -9.19
C ALA A 443 -12.14 0.19 -9.68
N PRO A 444 -12.12 0.45 -11.01
CA PRO A 444 -12.43 1.76 -11.58
C PRO A 444 -13.94 2.05 -11.56
N CYS A 445 -14.56 1.87 -10.41
CA CYS A 445 -15.96 2.11 -10.13
C CYS A 445 -16.20 2.32 -8.63
N ARG A 446 -17.44 2.68 -8.23
CA ARG A 446 -17.87 3.05 -6.86
C ARG A 446 -17.27 4.40 -6.42
N SER A 447 -18.11 5.29 -5.93
CA SER A 447 -17.78 6.72 -5.70
C SER A 447 -16.60 6.92 -4.77
N GLU A 448 -16.50 6.12 -3.70
CA GLU A 448 -15.41 6.20 -2.73
C GLU A 448 -14.04 5.76 -3.28
N ARG A 449 -14.02 4.94 -4.34
CA ARG A 449 -12.81 4.58 -5.09
C ARG A 449 -12.48 5.62 -6.14
N LEU A 450 -13.51 6.05 -6.90
CA LEU A 450 -13.39 7.07 -7.92
C LEU A 450 -12.95 8.42 -7.36
N ALA A 451 -13.27 8.74 -6.09
CA ALA A 451 -12.79 9.95 -5.43
C ALA A 451 -11.26 10.06 -5.48
N LYS A 452 -10.53 8.94 -5.30
CA LYS A 452 -9.07 8.88 -5.38
C LYS A 452 -8.58 8.95 -6.82
N TYR A 453 -9.18 8.18 -7.73
CA TYR A 453 -8.82 8.18 -9.15
C TYR A 453 -9.08 9.54 -9.81
N ASN A 454 -10.24 10.14 -9.53
CA ASN A 454 -10.55 11.47 -10.06
C ASN A 454 -9.60 12.55 -9.50
N GLN A 455 -9.13 12.40 -8.26
CA GLN A 455 -8.12 13.29 -7.69
C GLN A 455 -6.79 13.15 -8.44
N LEU A 456 -6.36 11.93 -8.78
CA LEU A 456 -5.15 11.70 -9.58
C LEU A 456 -5.26 12.32 -10.97
N LEU A 457 -6.43 12.23 -11.63
CA LEU A 457 -6.67 12.91 -12.92
C LEU A 457 -6.53 14.43 -12.79
N ARG A 458 -7.05 15.05 -11.71
CA ARG A 458 -6.88 16.48 -11.46
C ARG A 458 -5.42 16.86 -11.21
N ILE A 459 -4.70 16.05 -10.44
CA ILE A 459 -3.27 16.26 -10.17
C ILE A 459 -2.45 16.17 -11.46
N GLU A 460 -2.74 15.18 -12.32
CA GLU A 460 -2.06 15.06 -13.63
C GLU A 460 -2.29 16.29 -14.49
N GLU A 461 -3.55 16.77 -14.58
CA GLU A 461 -3.91 17.98 -15.32
C GLU A 461 -3.20 19.22 -14.75
N GLU A 462 -3.18 19.38 -13.42
CA GLU A 462 -2.54 20.50 -12.73
C GLU A 462 -1.02 20.52 -12.95
N LEU A 463 -0.38 19.35 -12.92
CA LEU A 463 1.07 19.21 -13.15
C LEU A 463 1.45 19.36 -14.64
N GLY A 464 0.55 19.04 -15.55
CA GLY A 464 0.75 19.11 -17.00
C GLY A 464 1.79 18.11 -17.48
N ASN A 465 3.07 18.47 -17.45
CA ASN A 465 4.15 17.59 -17.92
C ASN A 465 4.75 16.79 -16.76
N VAL A 466 4.01 15.81 -16.26
CA VAL A 466 4.45 14.88 -15.20
C VAL A 466 4.68 13.49 -15.76
N ARG A 467 5.73 12.81 -15.30
CA ARG A 467 6.03 11.44 -15.70
C ARG A 467 5.03 10.46 -15.08
N TYR A 468 4.49 9.55 -15.89
CA TYR A 468 3.78 8.36 -15.42
C TYR A 468 4.79 7.25 -15.12
N ALA A 469 4.64 6.54 -14.01
CA ALA A 469 5.63 5.55 -13.54
C ALA A 469 5.81 4.38 -14.53
N GLY A 470 4.74 3.93 -15.17
CA GLY A 470 4.79 2.89 -16.19
C GLY A 470 5.51 1.63 -15.74
N GLU A 471 6.39 1.09 -16.55
CA GLU A 471 7.20 -0.11 -16.22
C GLU A 471 8.14 0.10 -15.02
N ALA A 472 8.45 1.35 -14.67
CA ALA A 472 9.29 1.67 -13.52
C ALA A 472 8.49 1.76 -12.20
N PHE A 473 7.25 1.26 -12.14
CA PHE A 473 6.34 1.41 -11.01
C PHE A 473 6.92 0.98 -9.64
N ARG A 474 7.87 0.07 -9.62
CA ARG A 474 8.56 -0.41 -8.39
C ARG A 474 9.63 0.58 -7.90
N SER A 475 10.23 1.36 -8.81
CA SER A 475 11.30 2.31 -8.49
C SER A 475 11.21 3.50 -9.45
N PRO A 476 10.18 4.31 -9.31
CA PRO A 476 9.83 5.39 -10.23
C PRO A 476 10.80 6.57 -10.19
#